data_43d1753a5012e64d99088b890386c254
#
_entry.id   43d1753a5012e64d99088b890386c254
#
_cell.length_a   1.000
_cell.length_b   1.000
_cell.length_c   1.000
_cell.angle_alpha   90.00
_cell.angle_beta   90.00
_cell.angle_gamma   90.00
#
_symmetry.space_group_name_H-M   'P 1'
#
loop_
_entity.id
_entity.type
_entity.pdbx_description
1 polymer ?
#
loop_
_entity_poly.entity_id
_entity_poly.type
_entity_poly.pdbx_seq_one_letter_code
_entity_poly.pdbx_strand_id
1 'polypeptide(L)'
;ANKQLRQGRTCYKHLAGRLGVGLTARFRARGLVDRNWRLTRNGEELLTTWGVLPGESSTENLVTPCMDSTERRFHLAGPLGTAICRIFFSRGWLERLGATRAVRLTPAGGAILRDAGLDPGEYGSAL
;
A
#
# COMPACT_ATOMS: atom_id res chain seq x y z
N ALA A 1 -16.78 9.89 8.97
CA ALA A 1 -15.78 10.18 7.96
C ALA A 1 -16.38 10.05 6.58
N ASN A 2 -15.86 10.81 5.64
CA ASN A 2 -16.26 10.79 4.26
C ASN A 2 -16.03 9.38 3.66
N LYS A 3 -16.97 8.89 2.84
CA LYS A 3 -16.90 7.57 2.22
C LYS A 3 -15.61 7.39 1.41
N GLN A 4 -15.21 8.40 0.65
CA GLN A 4 -13.98 8.34 -0.14
C GLN A 4 -12.75 8.20 0.75
N LEU A 5 -12.70 8.91 1.86
CA LEU A 5 -11.58 8.82 2.81
C LEU A 5 -11.51 7.43 3.45
N ARG A 6 -12.64 6.77 3.65
CA ARG A 6 -12.66 5.40 4.19
C ARG A 6 -12.17 4.38 3.18
N GLN A 7 -12.48 4.56 1.89
CA GLN A 7 -12.06 3.65 0.84
C GLN A 7 -10.55 3.69 0.65
N GLY A 8 -9.98 4.88 0.59
CA GLY A 8 -8.55 5.03 0.47
C GLY A 8 -8.14 6.45 0.76
N ARG A 9 -7.03 6.59 1.44
CA ARG A 9 -6.46 7.90 1.77
C ARG A 9 -4.98 7.75 2.07
N THR A 10 -4.31 8.90 2.17
CA THR A 10 -2.95 8.92 2.70
C THR A 10 -3.01 9.23 4.19
N CYS A 11 -2.17 8.54 4.95
CA CYS A 11 -1.92 8.81 6.35
C CYS A 11 -0.47 9.28 6.41
N TYR A 12 -0.24 10.57 6.58
CA TYR A 12 1.06 11.17 6.35
C TYR A 12 1.51 10.90 4.92
N LYS A 13 2.43 9.97 4.71
CA LYS A 13 3.01 9.66 3.40
C LYS A 13 2.77 8.21 2.98
N HIS A 14 1.88 7.49 3.65
CA HIS A 14 1.59 6.09 3.32
C HIS A 14 0.09 5.87 3.12
N LEU A 15 -0.26 4.75 2.48
CA LEU A 15 -1.66 4.43 2.18
C LEU A 15 -2.40 3.96 3.41
N ALA A 16 -3.63 4.41 3.55
CA ALA A 16 -4.52 4.08 4.66
C ALA A 16 -5.94 3.81 4.13
N GLY A 17 -6.89 3.62 5.06
CA GLY A 17 -8.24 3.26 4.72
C GLY A 17 -8.33 1.82 4.23
N ARG A 18 -9.43 1.44 3.62
CA ARG A 18 -9.63 0.08 3.13
C ARG A 18 -8.56 -0.33 2.14
N LEU A 19 -8.17 0.57 1.26
CA LEU A 19 -7.12 0.30 0.27
C LEU A 19 -5.80 -0.03 0.96
N GLY A 20 -5.36 0.82 1.90
CA GLY A 20 -4.10 0.61 2.61
C GLY A 20 -4.11 -0.65 3.46
N VAL A 21 -5.21 -0.90 4.18
CA VAL A 21 -5.37 -2.09 5.00
C VAL A 21 -5.45 -3.36 4.13
N GLY A 22 -6.22 -3.29 3.03
CA GLY A 22 -6.35 -4.42 2.11
C GLY A 22 -5.04 -4.79 1.45
N LEU A 23 -4.28 -3.81 1.00
CA LEU A 23 -2.96 -4.05 0.41
C LEU A 23 -2.02 -4.67 1.43
N THR A 24 -2.02 -4.16 2.66
CA THR A 24 -1.21 -4.71 3.75
C THR A 24 -1.55 -6.17 4.00
N ALA A 25 -2.83 -6.49 4.07
CA ALA A 25 -3.27 -7.87 4.28
C ALA A 25 -2.81 -8.79 3.15
N ARG A 26 -2.86 -8.33 1.90
CA ARG A 26 -2.38 -9.10 0.76
C ARG A 26 -0.87 -9.30 0.79
N PHE A 27 -0.11 -8.26 1.14
CA PHE A 27 1.33 -8.39 1.30
C PHE A 27 1.68 -9.47 2.30
N ARG A 28 0.98 -9.52 3.41
CA ARG A 28 1.22 -10.54 4.45
C ARG A 28 0.75 -11.92 4.00
N ALA A 29 -0.42 -12.01 3.40
CA ALA A 29 -0.96 -13.28 2.93
C ALA A 29 -0.10 -13.93 1.85
N ARG A 30 0.53 -13.12 1.01
CA ARG A 30 1.40 -13.61 -0.06
C ARG A 30 2.86 -13.78 0.37
N GLY A 31 3.15 -13.59 1.64
CA GLY A 31 4.49 -13.79 2.14
C GLY A 31 5.50 -12.74 1.71
N LEU A 32 5.04 -11.55 1.36
CA LEU A 32 5.91 -10.42 0.99
C LEU A 32 6.39 -9.66 2.22
N VAL A 33 5.58 -9.67 3.26
CA VAL A 33 5.91 -9.18 4.60
C VAL A 33 5.55 -10.31 5.56
N ASP A 34 6.44 -10.66 6.44
CA ASP A 34 6.24 -11.78 7.36
C ASP A 34 5.44 -11.35 8.61
N ARG A 35 5.19 -12.31 9.50
CA ARG A 35 4.41 -12.09 10.71
C ARG A 35 5.05 -11.07 11.66
N ASN A 36 6.37 -10.86 11.53
CA ASN A 36 7.11 -9.90 12.35
C ASN A 36 7.28 -8.55 11.65
N TRP A 37 6.49 -8.32 10.59
CA TRP A 37 6.50 -7.09 9.82
C TRP A 37 7.83 -6.82 9.13
N ARG A 38 8.53 -7.87 8.74
CA ARG A 38 9.77 -7.75 7.97
C ARG A 38 9.51 -8.04 6.50
N LEU A 39 10.15 -7.28 5.64
CA LEU A 39 10.08 -7.52 4.21
C LEU A 39 10.86 -8.82 3.90
N THR A 40 10.19 -9.73 3.18
CA THR A 40 10.81 -10.98 2.78
C THR A 40 11.58 -10.80 1.48
N ARG A 41 12.35 -11.83 1.09
CA ARG A 41 13.03 -11.83 -0.19
C ARG A 41 12.05 -11.67 -1.35
N ASN A 42 10.94 -12.39 -1.30
CA ASN A 42 9.90 -12.27 -2.33
C ASN A 42 9.33 -10.86 -2.38
N GLY A 43 9.18 -10.23 -1.21
CA GLY A 43 8.75 -8.84 -1.13
C GLY A 43 9.75 -7.90 -1.77
N GLU A 44 11.04 -8.11 -1.51
CA GLU A 44 12.10 -7.29 -2.12
C GLU A 44 12.09 -7.41 -3.65
N GLU A 45 11.94 -8.64 -4.14
CA GLU A 45 11.90 -8.89 -5.59
C GLU A 45 10.73 -8.17 -6.25
N LEU A 46 9.55 -8.25 -5.66
CA LEU A 46 8.37 -7.57 -6.20
C LEU A 46 8.57 -6.05 -6.21
N LEU A 47 9.03 -5.51 -5.11
CA LEU A 47 9.22 -4.06 -5.00
C LEU A 47 10.25 -3.56 -6.01
N THR A 48 11.29 -4.35 -6.25
CA THR A 48 12.29 -4.03 -7.27
C THR A 48 11.64 -3.94 -8.65
N THR A 49 10.74 -4.88 -8.98
CA THR A 49 10.03 -4.83 -10.27
C THR A 49 9.15 -3.59 -10.40
N TRP A 50 8.65 -3.07 -9.30
CA TRP A 50 7.84 -1.85 -9.30
C TRP A 50 8.70 -0.58 -9.32
N GLY A 51 9.99 -0.71 -9.13
CA GLY A 51 10.89 0.44 -9.05
C GLY A 51 11.06 0.98 -7.64
N VAL A 52 10.59 0.25 -6.64
CA VAL A 52 10.80 0.60 -5.24
C VAL A 52 12.09 -0.05 -4.79
N LEU A 53 13.15 0.75 -4.70
CA LEU A 53 14.43 0.24 -4.23
C LEU A 53 14.46 0.30 -2.71
N PRO A 54 14.71 -0.84 -2.03
CA PRO A 54 14.97 -0.79 -0.60
C PRO A 54 16.22 0.08 -0.38
N GLY A 55 16.17 0.96 0.58
CA GLY A 55 17.35 1.71 0.97
C GLY A 55 18.45 0.76 1.46
N GLU A 56 19.66 1.27 1.63
CA GLU A 56 20.78 0.48 2.14
C GLU A 56 20.60 0.10 3.61
N SER A 57 19.58 0.62 4.26
CA SER A 57 19.28 0.29 5.64
C SER A 57 18.78 -1.14 5.77
N SER A 58 19.00 -1.73 6.92
CA SER A 58 18.52 -3.07 7.25
C SER A 58 17.04 -3.23 6.94
N THR A 59 16.67 -4.36 6.33
CA THR A 59 15.27 -4.70 6.04
C THR A 59 14.41 -4.74 7.31
N GLU A 60 15.02 -4.88 8.47
CA GLU A 60 14.30 -4.95 9.74
C GLU A 60 13.48 -3.70 10.06
N ASN A 61 13.92 -2.54 9.54
CA ASN A 61 13.26 -1.27 9.82
C ASN A 61 12.48 -0.71 8.65
N LEU A 62 12.28 -1.50 7.58
CA LEU A 62 11.60 -1.01 6.39
C LEU A 62 10.09 -0.97 6.52
N VAL A 63 9.53 -1.84 7.37
CA VAL A 63 8.08 -1.98 7.51
C VAL A 63 7.68 -1.64 8.93
N THR A 64 6.77 -0.69 9.06
CA THR A 64 6.21 -0.30 10.35
C THR A 64 4.70 -0.43 10.27
N PRO A 65 4.06 -1.24 11.13
CA PRO A 65 2.60 -1.28 11.16
C PRO A 65 2.05 -0.01 11.77
N CYS A 66 1.01 0.54 11.17
CA CYS A 66 0.30 1.70 11.69
C CYS A 66 -1.18 1.36 11.78
N MET A 67 -1.78 1.57 12.95
CA MET A 67 -3.19 1.28 13.15
C MET A 67 -4.04 2.26 12.36
N ASP A 68 -4.87 1.72 11.46
CA ASP A 68 -5.77 2.54 10.68
C ASP A 68 -6.94 3.03 11.56
N SER A 69 -7.23 4.32 11.50
CA SER A 69 -8.23 4.92 12.39
C SER A 69 -9.66 4.51 12.07
N THR A 70 -9.96 4.17 10.82
CA THR A 70 -11.32 3.78 10.41
C THR A 70 -11.52 2.28 10.35
N GLU A 71 -10.49 1.52 9.92
CA GLU A 71 -10.61 0.07 9.73
C GLU A 71 -10.21 -0.71 10.97
N ARG A 72 -9.53 -0.09 11.91
CA ARG A 72 -9.07 -0.72 13.15
C ARG A 72 -8.16 -1.92 12.90
N ARG A 73 -7.43 -1.87 11.79
CA ARG A 73 -6.45 -2.88 11.39
C ARG A 73 -5.21 -2.14 10.90
N PHE A 74 -4.10 -2.85 10.76
CA PHE A 74 -2.84 -2.22 10.39
C PHE A 74 -2.74 -1.94 8.89
N HIS A 75 -2.09 -0.84 8.54
CA HIS A 75 -1.61 -0.57 7.20
C HIS A 75 -0.10 -0.34 7.24
N LEU A 76 0.56 -0.51 6.08
CA LEU A 76 2.02 -0.40 6.00
C LEU A 76 2.47 1.06 6.10
N ALA A 77 3.36 1.32 7.02
CA ALA A 77 3.94 2.64 7.24
C ALA A 77 5.47 2.54 7.18
N GLY A 78 6.14 3.56 7.69
CA GLY A 78 7.60 3.61 7.69
C GLY A 78 8.17 3.86 6.30
N PRO A 79 9.49 3.68 6.12
CA PRO A 79 10.13 3.93 4.82
C PRO A 79 9.52 3.14 3.67
N LEU A 80 9.16 1.88 3.91
CA LEU A 80 8.57 1.03 2.88
C LEU A 80 7.18 1.53 2.48
N GLY A 81 6.32 1.82 3.46
CA GLY A 81 4.99 2.34 3.19
C GLY A 81 5.03 3.64 2.41
N THR A 82 5.96 4.53 2.77
CA THR A 82 6.16 5.79 2.07
C THR A 82 6.65 5.57 0.64
N ALA A 83 7.59 4.66 0.45
CA ALA A 83 8.14 4.37 -0.88
C ALA A 83 7.08 3.76 -1.81
N ILE A 84 6.26 2.85 -1.31
CA ILE A 84 5.16 2.26 -2.08
C ILE A 84 4.18 3.35 -2.51
N CYS A 85 3.76 4.18 -1.58
CA CYS A 85 2.81 5.26 -1.89
C CYS A 85 3.37 6.20 -2.96
N ARG A 86 4.63 6.59 -2.83
CA ARG A 86 5.28 7.48 -3.77
C ARG A 86 5.36 6.88 -5.17
N ILE A 87 5.78 5.61 -5.28
CA ILE A 87 5.89 4.97 -6.59
C ILE A 87 4.52 4.78 -7.24
N PHE A 88 3.50 4.50 -6.45
CA PHE A 88 2.14 4.35 -6.97
C PHE A 88 1.63 5.65 -7.59
N PHE A 89 1.87 6.79 -6.94
CA PHE A 89 1.53 8.07 -7.52
C PHE A 89 2.37 8.36 -8.76
N SER A 90 3.67 8.15 -8.67
CA SER A 90 4.61 8.42 -9.76
C SER A 90 4.27 7.64 -11.04
N ARG A 91 3.84 6.41 -10.89
CA ARG A 91 3.51 5.54 -12.02
C ARG A 91 2.07 5.69 -12.51
N GLY A 92 1.29 6.55 -11.89
CA GLY A 92 -0.12 6.69 -12.26
C GLY A 92 -0.99 5.52 -11.83
N TRP A 93 -0.56 4.77 -10.82
CA TRP A 93 -1.35 3.66 -10.26
C TRP A 93 -2.32 4.12 -9.19
N LEU A 94 -2.12 5.32 -8.70
CA LEU A 94 -2.91 5.93 -7.65
C LEU A 94 -3.18 7.38 -8.04
N GLU A 95 -4.38 7.87 -7.77
CA GLU A 95 -4.68 9.28 -8.01
C GLU A 95 -5.42 9.89 -6.82
N ARG A 96 -5.24 11.18 -6.64
CA ARG A 96 -5.93 11.92 -5.60
C ARG A 96 -7.35 12.25 -6.04
N LEU A 97 -8.27 12.24 -5.07
CA LEU A 97 -9.66 12.61 -5.29
C LEU A 97 -9.88 14.02 -4.72
N GLY A 98 -9.84 15.02 -5.59
CA GLY A 98 -10.03 16.41 -5.18
C GLY A 98 -8.87 16.93 -4.33
N ALA A 99 -9.19 17.86 -3.43
CA ALA A 99 -8.19 18.52 -2.58
C ALA A 99 -7.99 17.84 -1.22
N THR A 100 -8.62 16.68 -1.00
CA THR A 100 -8.53 15.95 0.26
C THR A 100 -7.38 14.94 0.21
N ARG A 101 -7.20 14.19 1.31
CA ARG A 101 -6.26 13.08 1.36
C ARG A 101 -6.79 11.81 0.69
N ALA A 102 -8.04 11.84 0.20
CA ALA A 102 -8.64 10.68 -0.43
C ALA A 102 -7.92 10.32 -1.73
N VAL A 103 -7.77 9.02 -1.97
CA VAL A 103 -7.10 8.47 -3.14
C VAL A 103 -7.87 7.26 -3.66
N ARG A 104 -7.62 6.91 -4.91
CA ARG A 104 -8.14 5.66 -5.48
C ARG A 104 -7.11 5.04 -6.41
N LEU A 105 -7.22 3.73 -6.61
CA LEU A 105 -6.44 3.05 -7.64
C LEU A 105 -6.97 3.42 -9.00
N THR A 106 -6.05 3.67 -9.92
CA THR A 106 -6.41 3.79 -11.34
C THR A 106 -6.60 2.39 -11.94
N PRO A 107 -7.16 2.27 -13.14
CA PRO A 107 -7.21 0.97 -13.82
C PRO A 107 -5.83 0.33 -13.96
N ALA A 108 -4.80 1.13 -14.25
CA ALA A 108 -3.42 0.63 -14.33
C ALA A 108 -2.93 0.11 -12.98
N GLY A 109 -3.26 0.82 -11.90
CA GLY A 109 -2.91 0.38 -10.54
C GLY A 109 -3.59 -0.93 -10.17
N GLY A 110 -4.87 -1.07 -10.50
CA GLY A 110 -5.58 -2.32 -10.30
C GLY A 110 -4.96 -3.47 -11.07
N ALA A 111 -4.57 -3.23 -12.31
CA ALA A 111 -3.97 -4.25 -13.16
C ALA A 111 -2.62 -4.73 -12.59
N ILE A 112 -1.77 -3.80 -12.14
CA ILE A 112 -0.45 -4.19 -11.61
C ILE A 112 -0.60 -5.00 -10.32
N LEU A 113 -1.59 -4.68 -9.51
CA LEU A 113 -1.86 -5.46 -8.29
C LEU A 113 -2.39 -6.85 -8.61
N ARG A 114 -3.31 -6.96 -9.58
CA ARG A 114 -3.82 -8.27 -9.99
C ARG A 114 -2.70 -9.14 -10.57
N ASP A 115 -1.83 -8.57 -11.38
CA ASP A 115 -0.71 -9.31 -11.96
C ASP A 115 0.24 -9.84 -10.88
N ALA A 116 0.36 -9.13 -9.78
CA ALA A 116 1.19 -9.55 -8.65
C ALA A 116 0.47 -10.47 -7.66
N GLY A 117 -0.79 -10.79 -7.91
CA GLY A 117 -1.59 -11.59 -6.98
C GLY A 117 -1.99 -10.83 -5.72
N LEU A 118 -2.05 -9.52 -5.80
CA LEU A 118 -2.32 -8.64 -4.66
C LEU A 118 -3.62 -7.88 -4.83
N ASP A 119 -4.55 -8.39 -5.63
CA ASP A 119 -5.81 -7.72 -5.89
C ASP A 119 -6.49 -7.35 -4.56
N PRO A 120 -6.69 -6.06 -4.29
CA PRO A 120 -7.36 -5.63 -3.06
C PRO A 120 -8.88 -5.81 -3.14
N GLY A 121 -9.40 -6.41 -4.22
CA GLY A 121 -10.81 -6.62 -4.41
C GLY A 121 -11.55 -5.31 -4.63
N GLU A 122 -12.66 -5.15 -3.94
CA GLU A 122 -13.51 -3.96 -4.09
C GLU A 122 -12.86 -2.66 -3.59
N TYR A 123 -11.76 -2.73 -2.86
CA TYR A 123 -11.12 -1.54 -2.31
C TYR A 123 -10.67 -0.56 -3.39
N GLY A 124 -10.22 -1.08 -4.52
CA GLY A 124 -9.71 -0.25 -5.59
C GLY A 124 -10.74 0.15 -6.61
N SER A 125 -11.85 -0.56 -6.71
CA SER A 125 -12.85 -0.39 -7.77
C SER A 125 -14.18 0.16 -7.28
N ALA A 126 -14.35 0.34 -5.99
CA ALA A 126 -15.62 0.72 -5.40
C ALA A 126 -16.04 2.16 -5.67
N LEU A 127 -15.33 2.83 -6.52
CA LEU A 127 -15.61 4.21 -6.89
C LEU A 127 -15.95 4.31 -8.37
#